data_505b98b90124845dbfced33a4e254800
#
_entry.id   505b98b90124845dbfced33a4e254800
#
_cell.length_a   1.000
_cell.length_b   1.000
_cell.length_c   1.000
_cell.angle_alpha   90.00
_cell.angle_beta   90.00
_cell.angle_gamma   90.00
#
_symmetry.space_group_name_H-M   'P 1'
#
loop_
_entity.id
_entity.type
_entity.pdbx_description
1 polymer ?
#
loop_
_entity_poly.entity_id
_entity_poly.type
_entity_poly.pdbx_seq_one_letter_code
_entity_poly.pdbx_strand_id
1 'polypeptide(L)'
;MEETKFETNGVEDFAVREHRSLWIDAWRRLIANRTAMVGLIVVVLFLLSATFAHFFWDYEPKSDLDYGAKLLPPQLIATEEVDVHLFGTDKLGRDIFRRTIHGGWNSLRVGLVAVSISLLIGGILGLLTGFFESIHMNFWESFILMTLLGFALGMLPAWITRQFFQAILFALIGAGSVVFDRYLNGKKKHRLYIFPAAGAILAALSGLIVGPMVALVCGIVGLLIGFFLSKPVGGELFSNIVMRIMDIILSFPSYLLAIAIVAFLGPGLEKGMIAIGVVGIPVYARLARSAVMSVTQKEYVLASHAVGESHSRMLFRHVLPNILSPIIVQATMGLANAILSAAALGFLGLGAIPPEPEWGAMLGDSYKYLSSGAWWAVLFPGLAIMLSVLGFNLLGDGLRDALDPKIRL
;
A
#
# COMPACT_ATOMS: atom_id res chain seq x y z
N MET A 1 -24.81 71.75 -22.92
CA MET A 1 -25.07 70.39 -23.34
C MET A 1 -23.75 69.72 -23.51
N GLU A 2 -23.23 69.07 -22.44
CA GLU A 2 -22.01 68.26 -22.42
C GLU A 2 -22.45 66.82 -22.55
N GLU A 3 -22.09 66.19 -23.69
CA GLU A 3 -22.25 64.77 -23.93
C GLU A 3 -21.18 64.03 -23.11
N THR A 4 -21.57 63.38 -22.06
CA THR A 4 -20.74 62.44 -21.31
C THR A 4 -20.56 61.16 -22.18
N LYS A 5 -19.38 61.02 -22.77
CA LYS A 5 -18.91 59.77 -23.35
C LYS A 5 -18.75 58.75 -22.23
N PHE A 6 -19.63 57.73 -22.21
CA PHE A 6 -19.38 56.50 -21.44
C PHE A 6 -18.26 55.76 -22.17
N GLU A 7 -17.08 55.76 -21.59
CA GLU A 7 -15.99 54.87 -21.97
C GLU A 7 -16.39 53.42 -21.56
N THR A 8 -16.66 52.59 -22.57
CA THR A 8 -16.79 51.14 -22.43
C THR A 8 -15.40 50.51 -22.35
N ASN A 9 -14.64 50.81 -21.32
CA ASN A 9 -13.42 50.12 -20.96
C ASN A 9 -13.75 49.09 -19.91
N GLY A 10 -13.72 47.81 -20.26
CA GLY A 10 -13.72 46.74 -19.24
C GLY A 10 -14.57 45.51 -19.55
N VAL A 11 -14.82 45.17 -20.84
CA VAL A 11 -15.11 43.77 -21.15
C VAL A 11 -13.75 43.10 -21.24
N GLU A 12 -13.15 42.76 -20.09
CA GLU A 12 -12.04 41.85 -20.06
C GLU A 12 -12.46 40.57 -20.79
N ASP A 13 -11.72 40.31 -21.84
CA ASP A 13 -11.76 39.12 -22.69
C ASP A 13 -11.74 37.88 -21.73
N PHE A 14 -12.90 37.38 -21.36
CA PHE A 14 -13.03 36.08 -20.76
C PHE A 14 -12.63 35.06 -21.81
N ALA A 15 -11.31 35.00 -22.06
CA ALA A 15 -10.73 33.96 -22.86
C ALA A 15 -11.29 32.63 -22.32
N VAL A 16 -12.18 32.03 -23.08
CA VAL A 16 -12.73 30.70 -22.83
C VAL A 16 -11.51 29.78 -22.72
N ARG A 17 -11.06 29.56 -21.47
CA ARG A 17 -9.97 28.62 -21.20
C ARG A 17 -10.45 27.27 -21.72
N GLU A 18 -9.89 26.84 -22.82
CA GLU A 18 -10.11 25.48 -23.34
C GLU A 18 -10.02 24.50 -22.16
N HIS A 19 -11.05 23.70 -21.98
CA HIS A 19 -11.11 22.64 -20.98
C HIS A 19 -10.06 21.56 -21.32
N ARG A 20 -8.79 21.83 -20.99
CA ARG A 20 -7.70 20.89 -21.20
C ARG A 20 -7.78 19.81 -20.12
N SER A 21 -7.58 18.56 -20.52
CA SER A 21 -7.53 17.43 -19.60
C SER A 21 -6.40 17.63 -18.58
N LEU A 22 -6.72 17.46 -17.29
CA LEU A 22 -5.77 17.53 -16.17
C LEU A 22 -4.50 16.71 -16.42
N TRP A 23 -4.65 15.57 -17.07
CA TRP A 23 -3.57 14.62 -17.36
C TRP A 23 -2.61 15.12 -18.45
N ILE A 24 -3.13 15.85 -19.46
CA ILE A 24 -2.30 16.43 -20.51
C ILE A 24 -1.44 17.55 -19.94
N ASP A 25 -2.00 18.37 -19.09
CA ASP A 25 -1.26 19.45 -18.43
C ASP A 25 -0.21 18.90 -17.46
N ALA A 26 -0.55 17.88 -16.67
CA ALA A 26 0.38 17.19 -15.80
C ALA A 26 1.55 16.57 -16.62
N TRP A 27 1.26 15.92 -17.74
CA TRP A 27 2.29 15.35 -18.60
C TRP A 27 3.25 16.42 -19.17
N ARG A 28 2.72 17.55 -19.64
CA ARG A 28 3.55 18.67 -20.15
C ARG A 28 4.46 19.24 -19.07
N ARG A 29 3.95 19.40 -17.84
CA ARG A 29 4.74 19.87 -16.69
C ARG A 29 5.81 18.86 -16.28
N LEU A 30 5.48 17.57 -16.27
CA LEU A 30 6.44 16.52 -15.98
C LEU A 30 7.61 16.55 -16.94
N ILE A 31 7.35 16.68 -18.26
CA ILE A 31 8.40 16.76 -19.30
C ILE A 31 9.21 18.05 -19.16
N ALA A 32 8.60 19.15 -18.75
CA ALA A 32 9.30 20.42 -18.55
C ALA A 32 10.23 20.41 -17.32
N ASN A 33 10.00 19.51 -16.35
CA ASN A 33 10.83 19.38 -15.15
C ASN A 33 12.04 18.47 -15.45
N ARG A 34 13.25 19.05 -15.47
CA ARG A 34 14.50 18.32 -15.78
C ARG A 34 14.81 17.18 -14.81
N THR A 35 14.56 17.38 -13.53
CA THR A 35 14.80 16.36 -12.49
C THR A 35 13.86 15.18 -12.64
N ALA A 36 12.58 15.46 -12.93
CA ALA A 36 11.59 14.44 -13.22
C ALA A 36 11.93 13.63 -14.47
N MET A 37 12.45 14.28 -15.50
CA MET A 37 12.90 13.62 -16.74
C MET A 37 14.09 12.69 -16.49
N VAL A 38 15.05 13.09 -15.68
CA VAL A 38 16.15 12.18 -15.25
C VAL A 38 15.58 10.98 -14.53
N GLY A 39 14.67 11.19 -13.57
CA GLY A 39 13.99 10.09 -12.85
C GLY A 39 13.24 9.17 -13.81
N LEU A 40 12.48 9.72 -14.73
CA LEU A 40 11.74 8.97 -15.76
C LEU A 40 12.66 8.10 -16.62
N ILE A 41 13.77 8.67 -17.11
CA ILE A 41 14.74 7.93 -17.92
C ILE A 41 15.33 6.76 -17.12
N VAL A 42 15.75 7.00 -15.89
CA VAL A 42 16.32 5.95 -15.03
C VAL A 42 15.29 4.84 -14.78
N VAL A 43 14.04 5.19 -14.45
CA VAL A 43 12.96 4.22 -14.23
C VAL A 43 12.65 3.44 -15.51
N VAL A 44 12.57 4.11 -16.67
CA VAL A 44 12.31 3.44 -17.95
C VAL A 44 13.44 2.48 -18.30
N LEU A 45 14.70 2.89 -18.14
CA LEU A 45 15.85 2.01 -18.36
C LEU A 45 15.82 0.80 -17.42
N PHE A 46 15.50 1.01 -16.15
CA PHE A 46 15.35 -0.07 -15.18
C PHE A 46 14.22 -1.04 -15.59
N LEU A 47 13.04 -0.52 -15.93
CA LEU A 47 11.91 -1.35 -16.36
C LEU A 47 12.23 -2.13 -17.64
N LEU A 48 12.86 -1.49 -18.61
CA LEU A 48 13.25 -2.14 -19.86
C LEU A 48 14.30 -3.21 -19.63
N SER A 49 15.34 -2.94 -18.82
CA SER A 49 16.39 -3.93 -18.53
C SER A 49 15.84 -5.14 -17.77
N ALA A 50 15.01 -4.92 -16.75
CA ALA A 50 14.40 -5.99 -15.95
C ALA A 50 13.43 -6.85 -16.79
N THR A 51 12.60 -6.20 -17.64
CA THR A 51 11.64 -6.90 -18.51
C THR A 51 12.35 -7.65 -19.63
N PHE A 52 13.33 -7.00 -20.27
CA PHE A 52 14.13 -7.62 -21.32
C PHE A 52 14.85 -8.87 -20.79
N ALA A 53 15.51 -8.77 -19.66
CA ALA A 53 16.19 -9.89 -19.06
C ALA A 53 15.24 -11.05 -18.76
N HIS A 54 14.06 -10.75 -18.21
CA HIS A 54 13.11 -11.81 -17.84
C HIS A 54 12.52 -12.55 -19.04
N PHE A 55 12.22 -11.86 -20.15
CA PHE A 55 11.50 -12.45 -21.28
C PHE A 55 12.37 -12.86 -22.46
N PHE A 56 13.54 -12.25 -22.62
CA PHE A 56 14.38 -12.44 -23.81
C PHE A 56 15.79 -12.94 -23.54
N TRP A 57 16.20 -13.01 -22.26
CA TRP A 57 17.53 -13.49 -21.89
C TRP A 57 17.41 -14.68 -20.96
N ASP A 58 17.65 -15.87 -21.52
CA ASP A 58 17.62 -17.11 -20.72
C ASP A 58 18.70 -17.08 -19.64
N TYR A 59 18.24 -17.26 -18.41
CA TYR A 59 19.08 -17.36 -17.24
C TYR A 59 18.56 -18.44 -16.31
N GLU A 60 19.36 -19.47 -16.10
CA GLU A 60 19.06 -20.54 -15.16
C GLU A 60 19.98 -20.42 -13.92
N PRO A 61 19.49 -19.92 -12.80
CA PRO A 61 20.31 -19.64 -11.61
C PRO A 61 21.03 -20.87 -11.04
N LYS A 62 20.54 -22.08 -11.35
CA LYS A 62 21.13 -23.34 -10.85
C LYS A 62 22.31 -23.83 -11.66
N SER A 63 22.34 -23.56 -12.94
CA SER A 63 23.39 -23.99 -13.87
C SER A 63 24.50 -22.95 -14.06
N ASP A 64 24.27 -21.68 -13.65
CA ASP A 64 25.23 -20.58 -13.77
C ASP A 64 26.28 -20.64 -12.64
N LEU A 65 27.01 -21.77 -12.56
CA LEU A 65 28.02 -22.01 -11.53
C LEU A 65 29.34 -22.34 -12.21
N ASP A 66 30.36 -21.50 -12.05
CA ASP A 66 31.73 -21.78 -12.47
C ASP A 66 32.68 -21.70 -11.28
N TYR A 67 32.95 -22.87 -10.70
CA TYR A 67 33.83 -22.93 -9.54
C TYR A 67 35.29 -22.58 -9.86
N GLY A 68 35.69 -22.54 -11.14
CA GLY A 68 37.01 -22.10 -11.61
C GLY A 68 37.14 -20.56 -11.60
N ALA A 69 36.02 -19.86 -11.79
CA ALA A 69 35.95 -18.41 -11.94
C ALA A 69 35.53 -17.67 -10.66
N LYS A 70 35.84 -18.16 -9.46
CA LYS A 70 35.44 -17.58 -8.18
C LYS A 70 36.09 -16.23 -7.91
N LEU A 71 35.28 -15.22 -7.58
CA LEU A 71 35.72 -13.88 -7.18
C LEU A 71 36.68 -13.25 -8.19
N LEU A 72 36.47 -13.48 -9.49
CA LEU A 72 37.23 -12.81 -10.54
C LEU A 72 36.81 -11.33 -10.62
N PRO A 73 37.79 -10.42 -10.76
CA PRO A 73 37.49 -9.00 -10.94
C PRO A 73 36.79 -8.72 -12.28
N PRO A 74 36.17 -7.54 -12.46
CA PRO A 74 35.62 -7.12 -13.73
C PRO A 74 36.62 -7.23 -14.87
N GLN A 75 36.25 -7.92 -15.95
CA GLN A 75 37.06 -8.14 -17.14
C GLN A 75 36.27 -7.74 -18.38
N LEU A 76 36.85 -6.85 -19.19
CA LEU A 76 36.25 -6.33 -20.43
C LEU A 76 36.66 -7.11 -21.67
N ILE A 77 37.71 -7.92 -21.58
CA ILE A 77 38.31 -8.66 -22.69
C ILE A 77 38.43 -10.13 -22.28
N ALA A 78 37.94 -11.03 -23.12
CA ALA A 78 38.14 -12.47 -22.94
C ALA A 78 39.63 -12.81 -23.07
N THR A 79 40.12 -13.68 -22.19
CA THR A 79 41.42 -14.34 -22.30
C THR A 79 41.21 -15.80 -22.69
N GLU A 80 42.24 -16.50 -23.13
CA GLU A 80 42.11 -17.92 -23.56
C GLU A 80 41.54 -18.85 -22.48
N GLU A 81 41.60 -18.45 -21.20
CA GLU A 81 41.18 -19.26 -20.06
C GLU A 81 39.92 -18.73 -19.34
N VAL A 82 39.45 -17.50 -19.65
CA VAL A 82 38.37 -16.86 -18.88
C VAL A 82 37.41 -16.07 -19.79
N ASP A 83 36.14 -16.34 -19.66
CA ASP A 83 35.05 -15.59 -20.34
C ASP A 83 34.97 -14.14 -19.86
N VAL A 84 34.32 -13.29 -20.65
CA VAL A 84 34.08 -11.88 -20.28
C VAL A 84 33.10 -11.78 -19.13
N HIS A 85 33.57 -11.20 -18.02
CA HIS A 85 32.73 -10.88 -16.87
C HIS A 85 32.73 -9.36 -16.61
N LEU A 86 31.74 -8.64 -17.20
CA LEU A 86 31.69 -7.17 -17.15
C LEU A 86 31.71 -6.62 -15.73
N PHE A 87 31.03 -7.26 -14.78
CA PHE A 87 30.96 -6.88 -13.37
C PHE A 87 31.73 -7.84 -12.45
N GLY A 88 32.51 -8.75 -13.03
CA GLY A 88 33.19 -9.81 -12.29
C GLY A 88 32.25 -10.92 -11.83
N THR A 89 32.79 -11.82 -10.99
CA THR A 89 32.04 -12.99 -10.49
C THR A 89 31.90 -12.98 -8.98
N ASP A 90 30.95 -13.76 -8.47
CA ASP A 90 30.71 -13.95 -7.05
C ASP A 90 31.51 -15.13 -6.45
N LYS A 91 31.23 -15.48 -5.19
CA LYS A 91 31.85 -16.59 -4.44
C LYS A 91 31.65 -17.98 -5.07
N LEU A 92 30.71 -18.14 -5.96
CA LEU A 92 30.39 -19.38 -6.65
C LEU A 92 30.77 -19.34 -8.14
N GLY A 93 31.44 -18.26 -8.59
CA GLY A 93 31.81 -18.04 -9.97
C GLY A 93 30.66 -17.54 -10.86
N ARG A 94 29.50 -17.16 -10.28
CA ARG A 94 28.36 -16.66 -11.04
C ARG A 94 28.60 -15.24 -11.51
N ASP A 95 28.21 -14.93 -12.76
CA ASP A 95 28.37 -13.63 -13.35
C ASP A 95 27.48 -12.55 -12.66
N ILE A 96 28.09 -11.50 -12.10
CA ILE A 96 27.40 -10.45 -11.36
C ILE A 96 26.57 -9.56 -12.28
N PHE A 97 27.00 -9.33 -13.53
CA PHE A 97 26.25 -8.52 -14.48
C PHE A 97 24.90 -9.19 -14.82
N ARG A 98 24.95 -10.48 -15.20
CA ARG A 98 23.74 -11.27 -15.47
C ARG A 98 22.82 -11.30 -14.27
N ARG A 99 23.35 -11.58 -13.07
CA ARG A 99 22.59 -11.62 -11.82
C ARG A 99 21.99 -10.26 -11.45
N THR A 100 22.71 -9.17 -11.68
CA THR A 100 22.19 -7.81 -11.38
C THR A 100 21.02 -7.44 -12.28
N ILE A 101 21.10 -7.77 -13.57
CA ILE A 101 20.01 -7.49 -14.52
C ILE A 101 18.78 -8.37 -14.23
N HIS A 102 18.97 -9.69 -14.03
CA HIS A 102 17.85 -10.60 -13.69
C HIS A 102 17.28 -10.32 -12.29
N GLY A 103 18.12 -9.94 -11.32
CA GLY A 103 17.70 -9.52 -9.99
C GLY A 103 16.79 -8.29 -10.01
N GLY A 104 16.91 -7.44 -11.03
CA GLY A 104 16.03 -6.30 -11.27
C GLY A 104 14.55 -6.69 -11.40
N TRP A 105 14.26 -7.82 -12.07
CA TRP A 105 12.89 -8.32 -12.19
C TRP A 105 12.30 -8.70 -10.82
N ASN A 106 13.06 -9.40 -9.99
CA ASN A 106 12.61 -9.79 -8.65
C ASN A 106 12.40 -8.56 -7.76
N SER A 107 13.29 -7.58 -7.79
CA SER A 107 13.16 -6.32 -7.07
C SER A 107 11.95 -5.51 -7.55
N LEU A 108 11.68 -5.49 -8.86
CA LEU A 108 10.49 -4.85 -9.43
C LEU A 108 9.19 -5.53 -8.97
N ARG A 109 9.14 -6.88 -9.03
CA ARG A 109 7.99 -7.65 -8.54
C ARG A 109 7.69 -7.35 -7.08
N VAL A 110 8.72 -7.31 -6.23
CA VAL A 110 8.54 -6.97 -4.81
C VAL A 110 7.94 -5.58 -4.66
N GLY A 111 8.50 -4.58 -5.35
CA GLY A 111 7.99 -3.22 -5.33
C GLY A 111 6.52 -3.15 -5.74
N LEU A 112 6.18 -3.71 -6.90
CA LEU A 112 4.83 -3.68 -7.44
C LEU A 112 3.82 -4.40 -6.56
N VAL A 113 4.12 -5.62 -6.12
CA VAL A 113 3.19 -6.42 -5.30
C VAL A 113 3.00 -5.79 -3.93
N ALA A 114 4.07 -5.38 -3.25
CA ALA A 114 3.98 -4.75 -1.93
C ALA A 114 3.19 -3.43 -1.98
N VAL A 115 3.48 -2.56 -2.96
CA VAL A 115 2.74 -1.30 -3.14
C VAL A 115 1.29 -1.57 -3.51
N SER A 116 1.01 -2.57 -4.35
CA SER A 116 -0.36 -2.95 -4.72
C SER A 116 -1.15 -3.42 -3.49
N ILE A 117 -0.59 -4.26 -2.63
CA ILE A 117 -1.22 -4.68 -1.37
C ILE A 117 -1.52 -3.47 -0.49
N SER A 118 -0.52 -2.62 -0.26
CA SER A 118 -0.66 -1.41 0.57
C SER A 118 -1.70 -0.45 0.02
N LEU A 119 -1.66 -0.21 -1.29
CA LEU A 119 -2.55 0.73 -1.99
C LEU A 119 -3.98 0.21 -2.03
N LEU A 120 -4.19 -1.05 -2.41
CA LEU A 120 -5.53 -1.61 -2.51
C LEU A 120 -6.19 -1.69 -1.14
N ILE A 121 -5.52 -2.29 -0.17
CA ILE A 121 -6.10 -2.45 1.18
C ILE A 121 -6.16 -1.09 1.89
N GLY A 122 -5.04 -0.38 1.98
CA GLY A 122 -4.97 0.92 2.66
C GLY A 122 -5.79 1.99 1.96
N GLY A 123 -5.71 2.09 0.62
CA GLY A 123 -6.48 3.04 -0.17
C GLY A 123 -7.99 2.84 -0.03
N ILE A 124 -8.47 1.59 -0.11
CA ILE A 124 -9.90 1.28 0.08
C ILE A 124 -10.34 1.60 1.52
N LEU A 125 -9.58 1.18 2.53
CA LEU A 125 -9.90 1.49 3.92
C LEU A 125 -9.91 3.00 4.17
N GLY A 126 -8.93 3.74 3.66
CA GLY A 126 -8.86 5.19 3.78
C GLY A 126 -9.99 5.90 3.04
N LEU A 127 -10.32 5.43 1.82
CA LEU A 127 -11.43 5.95 1.04
C LEU A 127 -12.76 5.81 1.80
N LEU A 128 -13.05 4.60 2.29
CA LEU A 128 -14.28 4.31 3.02
C LEU A 128 -14.35 5.09 4.34
N THR A 129 -13.26 5.11 5.12
CA THR A 129 -13.23 5.83 6.40
C THR A 129 -13.40 7.33 6.22
N GLY A 130 -12.70 7.95 5.26
CA GLY A 130 -12.82 9.38 4.97
C GLY A 130 -14.21 9.76 4.44
N PHE A 131 -14.78 8.92 3.57
CA PHE A 131 -16.08 9.17 2.97
C PHE A 131 -17.21 9.08 4.01
N PHE A 132 -17.26 7.99 4.78
CA PHE A 132 -18.32 7.76 5.76
C PHE A 132 -18.19 8.63 7.02
N GLU A 133 -17.03 9.18 7.30
CA GLU A 133 -16.84 10.18 8.34
C GLU A 133 -17.39 11.56 7.92
N SER A 134 -17.24 11.90 6.63
CA SER A 134 -17.64 13.20 6.09
C SER A 134 -19.11 13.26 5.69
N ILE A 135 -19.70 12.13 5.30
CA ILE A 135 -21.08 12.05 4.78
C ILE A 135 -21.87 11.07 5.64
N HIS A 136 -23.07 11.50 6.08
CA HIS A 136 -23.94 10.65 6.90
C HIS A 136 -24.36 9.40 6.13
N MET A 137 -24.13 8.26 6.76
CA MET A 137 -24.46 6.94 6.16
C MET A 137 -25.98 6.72 6.11
N ASN A 138 -26.43 6.17 4.99
CA ASN A 138 -27.81 5.67 4.87
C ASN A 138 -27.98 4.38 5.69
N PHE A 139 -29.24 4.04 5.99
CA PHE A 139 -29.58 2.81 6.74
C PHE A 139 -28.93 1.57 6.15
N TRP A 140 -29.03 1.37 4.83
CA TRP A 140 -28.49 0.20 4.16
C TRP A 140 -26.95 0.13 4.19
N GLU A 141 -26.29 1.27 4.07
CA GLU A 141 -24.83 1.36 4.16
C GLU A 141 -24.35 1.00 5.57
N SER A 142 -25.02 1.57 6.61
CA SER A 142 -24.73 1.23 8.01
C SER A 142 -25.00 -0.25 8.29
N PHE A 143 -26.07 -0.81 7.74
CA PHE A 143 -26.43 -2.23 7.89
C PHE A 143 -25.36 -3.16 7.30
N ILE A 144 -24.95 -2.92 6.05
CA ILE A 144 -23.92 -3.71 5.37
C ILE A 144 -22.58 -3.59 6.13
N LEU A 145 -22.18 -2.37 6.46
CA LEU A 145 -20.91 -2.13 7.15
C LEU A 145 -20.85 -2.84 8.51
N MET A 146 -21.92 -2.74 9.32
CA MET A 146 -21.96 -3.38 10.62
C MET A 146 -22.05 -4.89 10.56
N THR A 147 -22.71 -5.40 9.54
CA THR A 147 -22.73 -6.85 9.28
C THR A 147 -21.33 -7.35 8.94
N LEU A 148 -20.61 -6.66 8.04
CA LEU A 148 -19.23 -7.00 7.68
C LEU A 148 -18.26 -6.83 8.85
N LEU A 149 -18.40 -5.76 9.62
CA LEU A 149 -17.57 -5.53 10.82
C LEU A 149 -17.82 -6.61 11.88
N GLY A 150 -19.09 -6.96 12.13
CA GLY A 150 -19.45 -8.05 13.02
C GLY A 150 -18.85 -9.39 12.56
N PHE A 151 -18.93 -9.69 11.25
CA PHE A 151 -18.34 -10.88 10.67
C PHE A 151 -16.82 -10.90 10.84
N ALA A 152 -16.12 -9.82 10.50
CA ALA A 152 -14.67 -9.71 10.62
C ALA A 152 -14.20 -9.85 12.08
N LEU A 153 -14.85 -9.16 13.00
CA LEU A 153 -14.54 -9.29 14.44
C LEU A 153 -14.87 -10.68 14.99
N GLY A 154 -15.95 -11.30 14.50
CA GLY A 154 -16.34 -12.65 14.86
C GLY A 154 -15.39 -13.75 14.37
N MET A 155 -14.51 -13.44 13.38
CA MET A 155 -13.44 -14.35 12.97
C MET A 155 -12.39 -14.60 14.05
N LEU A 156 -12.19 -13.65 14.99
CA LEU A 156 -11.27 -13.83 16.11
C LEU A 156 -11.66 -15.00 17.03
N PRO A 157 -12.87 -15.05 17.65
CA PRO A 157 -13.29 -16.20 18.43
C PRO A 157 -13.48 -17.45 17.55
N ALA A 158 -13.89 -17.31 16.29
CA ALA A 158 -14.01 -18.41 15.34
C ALA A 158 -12.67 -19.11 15.09
N TRP A 159 -11.59 -18.36 14.97
CA TRP A 159 -10.24 -18.88 14.83
C TRP A 159 -9.77 -19.62 16.09
N ILE A 160 -10.03 -19.05 17.29
CA ILE A 160 -9.67 -19.66 18.58
C ILE A 160 -10.38 -21.00 18.78
N THR A 161 -11.68 -21.05 18.47
CA THR A 161 -12.52 -22.24 18.71
C THR A 161 -12.57 -23.18 17.50
N ARG A 162 -11.99 -22.80 16.34
CA ARG A 162 -12.10 -23.48 15.05
C ARG A 162 -13.56 -23.67 14.57
N GLN A 163 -14.46 -22.77 15.01
CA GLN A 163 -15.89 -22.82 14.70
C GLN A 163 -16.33 -21.60 13.90
N PHE A 164 -16.31 -21.71 12.57
CA PHE A 164 -16.58 -20.62 11.65
C PHE A 164 -17.96 -19.97 11.80
N PHE A 165 -18.95 -20.71 12.32
CA PHE A 165 -20.30 -20.16 12.53
C PHE A 165 -20.34 -18.97 13.50
N GLN A 166 -19.35 -18.79 14.37
CA GLN A 166 -19.28 -17.63 15.26
C GLN A 166 -19.13 -16.30 14.48
N ALA A 167 -18.41 -16.30 13.38
CA ALA A 167 -18.32 -15.12 12.54
C ALA A 167 -19.70 -14.71 12.00
N ILE A 168 -20.53 -15.70 11.64
CA ILE A 168 -21.92 -15.47 11.18
C ILE A 168 -22.78 -14.91 12.31
N LEU A 169 -22.66 -15.44 13.54
CA LEU A 169 -23.40 -14.94 14.69
C LEU A 169 -23.06 -13.48 15.01
N PHE A 170 -21.79 -13.11 14.98
CA PHE A 170 -21.39 -11.72 15.19
C PHE A 170 -21.80 -10.80 14.03
N ALA A 171 -21.86 -11.30 12.79
CA ALA A 171 -22.46 -10.58 11.68
C ALA A 171 -23.94 -10.26 11.93
N LEU A 172 -24.70 -11.22 12.46
CA LEU A 172 -26.12 -11.03 12.83
C LEU A 172 -26.27 -10.02 13.98
N ILE A 173 -25.35 -10.02 14.96
CA ILE A 173 -25.33 -9.01 16.04
C ILE A 173 -25.11 -7.62 15.45
N GLY A 174 -24.15 -7.47 14.52
CA GLY A 174 -23.88 -6.21 13.83
C GLY A 174 -25.09 -5.71 13.03
N ALA A 175 -25.68 -6.58 12.22
CA ALA A 175 -26.93 -6.28 11.48
C ALA A 175 -28.07 -5.89 12.45
N GLY A 176 -28.27 -6.67 13.50
CA GLY A 176 -29.30 -6.43 14.52
C GLY A 176 -29.15 -5.09 15.23
N SER A 177 -27.90 -4.63 15.43
CA SER A 177 -27.65 -3.35 16.09
C SER A 177 -28.19 -2.15 15.29
N VAL A 178 -28.13 -2.21 13.97
CA VAL A 178 -28.62 -1.14 13.08
C VAL A 178 -30.16 -1.18 12.98
N VAL A 179 -30.73 -2.38 12.90
CA VAL A 179 -32.20 -2.56 12.92
C VAL A 179 -32.77 -2.04 14.22
N PHE A 180 -32.15 -2.39 15.37
CA PHE A 180 -32.57 -1.93 16.68
C PHE A 180 -32.53 -0.40 16.81
N ASP A 181 -31.51 0.26 16.24
CA ASP A 181 -31.38 1.71 16.27
C ASP A 181 -32.53 2.40 15.51
N ARG A 182 -32.96 1.82 14.39
CA ARG A 182 -34.05 2.37 13.57
C ARG A 182 -35.43 2.20 14.20
N TYR A 183 -35.70 1.03 14.78
CA TYR A 183 -37.07 0.71 15.26
C TYR A 183 -37.33 1.06 16.74
N LEU A 184 -36.30 1.23 17.55
CA LEU A 184 -36.41 1.50 18.99
C LEU A 184 -35.88 2.88 19.38
N ASN A 185 -36.12 3.86 18.50
CA ASN A 185 -35.76 5.26 18.71
C ASN A 185 -36.17 5.75 20.11
N GLY A 186 -35.19 6.00 21.01
CA GLY A 186 -35.40 6.54 22.36
C GLY A 186 -34.89 5.64 23.52
N LYS A 187 -34.60 4.36 23.31
CA LYS A 187 -34.12 3.47 24.37
C LYS A 187 -32.60 3.14 24.25
N LYS A 188 -31.77 4.19 24.03
CA LYS A 188 -30.30 4.06 23.91
C LYS A 188 -29.65 3.28 25.05
N LYS A 189 -30.22 3.32 26.25
CA LYS A 189 -29.70 2.66 27.45
C LYS A 189 -29.74 1.12 27.35
N HIS A 190 -30.77 0.55 26.72
CA HIS A 190 -30.90 -0.91 26.59
C HIS A 190 -29.92 -1.50 25.59
N ARG A 191 -29.57 -0.76 24.56
CA ARG A 191 -28.56 -1.16 23.54
C ARG A 191 -27.20 -1.44 24.17
N LEU A 192 -26.79 -0.59 25.12
CA LEU A 192 -25.49 -0.70 25.81
C LEU A 192 -25.32 -1.99 26.61
N TYR A 193 -26.41 -2.65 27.00
CA TYR A 193 -26.37 -3.89 27.77
C TYR A 193 -26.71 -5.15 26.93
N ILE A 194 -27.62 -5.06 25.98
CA ILE A 194 -28.10 -6.20 25.21
C ILE A 194 -27.01 -6.76 24.29
N PHE A 195 -26.32 -5.91 23.52
CA PHE A 195 -25.33 -6.38 22.56
C PHE A 195 -24.06 -6.93 23.19
N PRO A 196 -23.46 -6.30 24.24
CA PRO A 196 -22.37 -6.91 24.98
C PRO A 196 -22.73 -8.25 25.62
N ALA A 197 -23.92 -8.34 26.24
CA ALA A 197 -24.38 -9.58 26.87
C ALA A 197 -24.59 -10.69 25.80
N ALA A 198 -25.23 -10.37 24.68
CA ALA A 198 -25.42 -11.32 23.59
C ALA A 198 -24.07 -11.80 23.01
N GLY A 199 -23.12 -10.88 22.78
CA GLY A 199 -21.78 -11.22 22.32
C GLY A 199 -21.02 -12.12 23.30
N ALA A 200 -21.08 -11.80 24.59
CA ALA A 200 -20.42 -12.59 25.62
C ALA A 200 -21.03 -14.00 25.73
N ILE A 201 -22.36 -14.11 25.77
CA ILE A 201 -23.05 -15.39 25.90
C ILE A 201 -22.78 -16.28 24.69
N LEU A 202 -22.93 -15.76 23.46
CA LEU A 202 -22.73 -16.54 22.24
C LEU A 202 -21.29 -17.02 22.09
N ALA A 203 -20.33 -16.18 22.40
CA ALA A 203 -18.92 -16.54 22.32
C ALA A 203 -18.52 -17.51 23.45
N ALA A 204 -19.04 -17.34 24.66
CA ALA A 204 -18.78 -18.26 25.79
C ALA A 204 -19.39 -19.64 25.53
N LEU A 205 -20.64 -19.71 25.07
CA LEU A 205 -21.31 -20.99 24.75
C LEU A 205 -20.54 -21.79 23.70
N SER A 206 -20.04 -21.12 22.67
CA SER A 206 -19.24 -21.79 21.64
C SER A 206 -17.85 -22.20 22.15
N GLY A 207 -17.27 -21.42 23.05
CA GLY A 207 -16.00 -21.76 23.71
C GLY A 207 -16.08 -22.97 24.64
N LEU A 208 -17.23 -23.22 25.23
CA LEU A 208 -17.45 -24.41 26.12
C LEU A 208 -17.23 -25.75 25.40
N ILE A 209 -17.47 -25.79 24.06
CA ILE A 209 -17.23 -26.99 23.25
C ILE A 209 -15.72 -27.35 23.22
N VAL A 210 -14.85 -26.36 23.36
CA VAL A 210 -13.40 -26.55 23.35
C VAL A 210 -12.84 -26.73 24.77
N GLY A 211 -13.42 -26.03 25.74
CA GLY A 211 -13.04 -26.13 27.13
C GLY A 211 -13.38 -24.88 27.96
N PRO A 212 -13.44 -25.00 29.29
CA PRO A 212 -13.90 -23.90 30.16
C PRO A 212 -13.00 -22.66 30.14
N MET A 213 -11.69 -22.85 30.01
CA MET A 213 -10.73 -21.73 29.86
C MET A 213 -10.98 -20.96 28.55
N VAL A 214 -11.20 -21.68 27.45
CA VAL A 214 -11.49 -21.08 26.12
C VAL A 214 -12.83 -20.37 26.16
N ALA A 215 -13.83 -20.92 26.86
CA ALA A 215 -15.14 -20.27 27.05
C ALA A 215 -15.00 -18.91 27.73
N LEU A 216 -14.17 -18.81 28.75
CA LEU A 216 -13.93 -17.55 29.47
C LEU A 216 -13.26 -16.52 28.59
N VAL A 217 -12.22 -16.89 27.85
CA VAL A 217 -11.51 -15.98 26.93
C VAL A 217 -12.44 -15.53 25.80
N CYS A 218 -13.17 -16.46 25.17
CA CYS A 218 -14.14 -16.13 24.12
C CYS A 218 -15.28 -15.26 24.66
N GLY A 219 -15.75 -15.50 25.89
CA GLY A 219 -16.77 -14.67 26.53
C GLY A 219 -16.33 -13.23 26.73
N ILE A 220 -15.09 -13.00 27.19
CA ILE A 220 -14.52 -11.66 27.32
C ILE A 220 -14.38 -10.98 25.94
N VAL A 221 -13.85 -11.69 24.95
CA VAL A 221 -13.72 -11.19 23.58
C VAL A 221 -15.11 -10.86 23.00
N GLY A 222 -16.09 -11.75 23.18
CA GLY A 222 -17.47 -11.54 22.74
C GLY A 222 -18.15 -10.35 23.40
N LEU A 223 -17.88 -10.12 24.70
CA LEU A 223 -18.36 -8.95 25.43
C LEU A 223 -17.80 -7.66 24.86
N LEU A 224 -16.49 -7.62 24.58
CA LEU A 224 -15.83 -6.46 23.99
C LEU A 224 -16.39 -6.18 22.57
N ILE A 225 -16.52 -7.21 21.73
CA ILE A 225 -17.09 -7.08 20.38
C ILE A 225 -18.53 -6.56 20.45
N GLY A 226 -19.36 -7.15 21.31
CA GLY A 226 -20.75 -6.73 21.50
C GLY A 226 -20.86 -5.29 22.00
N PHE A 227 -19.93 -4.86 22.90
CA PHE A 227 -19.85 -3.47 23.36
C PHE A 227 -19.52 -2.50 22.18
N PHE A 228 -18.59 -2.87 21.31
CA PHE A 228 -18.29 -2.08 20.12
C PHE A 228 -19.52 -2.01 19.17
N LEU A 229 -20.18 -3.14 18.92
CA LEU A 229 -21.35 -3.20 18.06
C LEU A 229 -22.59 -2.54 18.69
N SER A 230 -22.61 -2.26 19.99
CA SER A 230 -23.71 -1.58 20.68
C SER A 230 -23.74 -0.06 20.43
N LYS A 231 -22.66 0.55 19.99
CA LYS A 231 -22.62 1.99 19.76
C LYS A 231 -23.36 2.35 18.45
N PRO A 232 -24.08 3.51 18.41
CA PRO A 232 -24.72 3.96 17.18
C PRO A 232 -23.63 4.17 16.13
N VAL A 233 -23.80 3.51 14.99
CA VAL A 233 -22.79 3.52 13.96
C VAL A 233 -23.00 4.72 13.06
N GLY A 234 -22.30 5.80 13.39
CA GLY A 234 -21.93 6.80 12.41
C GLY A 234 -20.62 6.39 11.73
N GLY A 235 -20.36 6.88 10.55
CA GLY A 235 -19.10 6.67 9.85
C GLY A 235 -17.87 7.05 10.68
N GLU A 236 -18.01 7.95 11.64
CA GLU A 236 -16.99 8.35 12.60
C GLU A 236 -16.49 7.17 13.46
N LEU A 237 -17.39 6.29 13.97
CA LEU A 237 -16.95 5.13 14.76
C LEU A 237 -16.16 4.15 13.91
N PHE A 238 -16.61 3.88 12.69
CA PHE A 238 -15.89 3.02 11.74
C PHE A 238 -14.51 3.57 11.44
N SER A 239 -14.43 4.88 11.11
CA SER A 239 -13.18 5.56 10.86
C SER A 239 -12.24 5.47 12.06
N ASN A 240 -12.74 5.74 13.27
CA ASN A 240 -11.96 5.68 14.50
C ASN A 240 -11.38 4.27 14.77
N ILE A 241 -12.17 3.21 14.56
CA ILE A 241 -11.69 1.82 14.76
C ILE A 241 -10.59 1.50 13.74
N VAL A 242 -10.83 1.76 12.46
CA VAL A 242 -9.86 1.46 11.41
C VAL A 242 -8.57 2.25 11.64
N MET A 243 -8.68 3.55 11.95
CA MET A 243 -7.49 4.37 12.21
C MET A 243 -6.73 3.91 13.47
N ARG A 244 -7.39 3.42 14.51
CA ARG A 244 -6.72 2.83 15.68
C ARG A 244 -5.94 1.58 15.33
N ILE A 245 -6.47 0.72 14.44
CA ILE A 245 -5.72 -0.44 13.94
C ILE A 245 -4.49 0.03 13.16
N MET A 246 -4.64 1.07 12.32
CA MET A 246 -3.50 1.66 11.61
C MET A 246 -2.46 2.24 12.57
N ASP A 247 -2.91 2.89 13.66
CA ASP A 247 -2.02 3.44 14.70
C ASP A 247 -1.24 2.33 15.42
N ILE A 248 -1.88 1.21 15.72
CA ILE A 248 -1.22 0.04 16.34
C ILE A 248 -0.12 -0.49 15.40
N ILE A 249 -0.41 -0.66 14.11
CA ILE A 249 0.59 -1.14 13.14
C ILE A 249 1.77 -0.17 13.08
N LEU A 250 1.52 1.15 13.06
CA LEU A 250 2.57 2.18 13.00
C LEU A 250 3.33 2.39 14.32
N SER A 251 2.82 1.86 15.45
CA SER A 251 3.56 1.91 16.72
C SER A 251 4.80 1.01 16.70
N PHE A 252 4.84 0.02 15.80
CA PHE A 252 6.00 -0.83 15.61
C PHE A 252 6.95 -0.19 14.59
N PRO A 253 8.28 -0.24 14.82
CA PRO A 253 9.24 0.11 13.78
C PRO A 253 9.03 -0.75 12.53
N SER A 254 8.85 -0.09 11.38
CA SER A 254 8.40 -0.74 10.13
C SER A 254 9.23 -1.96 9.74
N TYR A 255 10.55 -1.85 9.81
CA TYR A 255 11.46 -2.95 9.49
C TYR A 255 11.35 -4.11 10.48
N LEU A 256 11.23 -3.83 11.78
CA LEU A 256 11.08 -4.88 12.80
C LEU A 256 9.76 -5.63 12.61
N LEU A 257 8.68 -4.93 12.28
CA LEU A 257 7.40 -5.56 11.98
C LEU A 257 7.49 -6.44 10.72
N ALA A 258 8.14 -5.96 9.66
CA ALA A 258 8.35 -6.74 8.44
C ALA A 258 9.18 -8.02 8.73
N ILE A 259 10.27 -7.89 9.49
CA ILE A 259 11.09 -9.04 9.92
C ILE A 259 10.24 -10.04 10.73
N ALA A 260 9.44 -9.57 11.69
CA ALA A 260 8.58 -10.42 12.50
C ALA A 260 7.55 -11.19 11.66
N ILE A 261 6.93 -10.52 10.67
CA ILE A 261 5.98 -11.16 9.75
C ILE A 261 6.69 -12.23 8.92
N VAL A 262 7.87 -11.93 8.34
CA VAL A 262 8.62 -12.91 7.56
C VAL A 262 9.14 -14.05 8.43
N ALA A 263 9.59 -13.77 9.66
CA ALA A 263 10.01 -14.82 10.58
C ALA A 263 8.87 -15.81 10.91
N PHE A 264 7.64 -15.32 11.02
CA PHE A 264 6.45 -16.15 11.21
C PHE A 264 6.05 -16.93 9.96
N LEU A 265 6.08 -16.29 8.78
CA LEU A 265 5.71 -16.92 7.50
C LEU A 265 6.81 -17.83 6.93
N GLY A 266 8.05 -17.66 7.37
CA GLY A 266 9.27 -18.23 6.83
C GLY A 266 9.91 -17.35 5.75
N PRO A 267 11.20 -17.57 5.40
CA PRO A 267 11.90 -16.81 4.38
C PRO A 267 11.32 -17.05 2.97
N GLY A 268 11.50 -16.09 2.10
CA GLY A 268 11.07 -16.17 0.70
C GLY A 268 10.60 -14.84 0.14
N LEU A 269 10.81 -14.64 -1.16
CA LEU A 269 10.51 -13.41 -1.86
C LEU A 269 9.03 -12.99 -1.71
N GLU A 270 8.10 -13.94 -1.94
CA GLU A 270 6.65 -13.68 -1.85
C GLU A 270 6.21 -13.28 -0.45
N LYS A 271 6.81 -13.91 0.57
CA LYS A 271 6.50 -13.60 1.98
C LYS A 271 7.04 -12.23 2.37
N GLY A 272 8.21 -11.85 1.85
CA GLY A 272 8.74 -10.50 1.94
C GLY A 272 7.81 -9.46 1.31
N MET A 273 7.25 -9.75 0.11
CA MET A 273 6.27 -8.89 -0.56
C MET A 273 5.04 -8.64 0.32
N ILE A 274 4.49 -9.70 0.91
CA ILE A 274 3.33 -9.61 1.81
C ILE A 274 3.68 -8.78 3.05
N ALA A 275 4.82 -9.05 3.67
CA ALA A 275 5.25 -8.34 4.87
C ALA A 275 5.40 -6.82 4.63
N ILE A 276 6.13 -6.44 3.57
CA ILE A 276 6.32 -5.04 3.19
C ILE A 276 4.97 -4.40 2.84
N GLY A 277 4.12 -5.12 2.10
CA GLY A 277 2.79 -4.67 1.72
C GLY A 277 1.90 -4.39 2.95
N VAL A 278 1.86 -5.29 3.93
CA VAL A 278 1.07 -5.12 5.15
C VAL A 278 1.56 -3.93 5.98
N VAL A 279 2.88 -3.80 6.14
CA VAL A 279 3.49 -2.67 6.86
C VAL A 279 3.18 -1.32 6.19
N GLY A 280 3.02 -1.30 4.88
CA GLY A 280 2.67 -0.10 4.11
C GLY A 280 1.20 0.32 4.19
N ILE A 281 0.27 -0.57 4.54
CA ILE A 281 -1.18 -0.30 4.56
C ILE A 281 -1.55 1.01 5.28
N PRO A 282 -1.04 1.31 6.50
CA PRO A 282 -1.43 2.49 7.24
C PRO A 282 -1.11 3.82 6.54
N VAL A 283 0.00 3.85 5.80
CA VAL A 283 0.44 5.06 5.08
C VAL A 283 -0.60 5.44 4.02
N TYR A 284 -1.04 4.46 3.22
CA TYR A 284 -2.05 4.67 2.19
C TYR A 284 -3.44 4.93 2.77
N ALA A 285 -3.79 4.26 3.87
CA ALA A 285 -5.07 4.48 4.55
C ALA A 285 -5.19 5.91 5.09
N ARG A 286 -4.17 6.43 5.75
CA ARG A 286 -4.16 7.81 6.24
C ARG A 286 -4.17 8.83 5.11
N LEU A 287 -3.37 8.61 4.06
CA LEU A 287 -3.32 9.50 2.91
C LEU A 287 -4.68 9.56 2.21
N ALA A 288 -5.27 8.41 1.89
CA ALA A 288 -6.56 8.35 1.23
C ALA A 288 -7.66 9.01 2.08
N ARG A 289 -7.73 8.70 3.39
CA ARG A 289 -8.69 9.32 4.31
C ARG A 289 -8.56 10.84 4.33
N SER A 290 -7.36 11.38 4.50
CA SER A 290 -7.15 12.83 4.55
C SER A 290 -7.50 13.52 3.21
N ALA A 291 -7.16 12.88 2.08
CA ALA A 291 -7.50 13.38 0.75
C ALA A 291 -9.03 13.37 0.53
N VAL A 292 -9.73 12.31 0.93
CA VAL A 292 -11.19 12.24 0.85
C VAL A 292 -11.85 13.32 1.69
N MET A 293 -11.43 13.49 2.96
CA MET A 293 -11.98 14.52 3.85
C MET A 293 -11.78 15.93 3.28
N SER A 294 -10.65 16.19 2.61
CA SER A 294 -10.40 17.47 1.93
C SER A 294 -11.30 17.68 0.71
N VAL A 295 -11.55 16.62 -0.08
CA VAL A 295 -12.37 16.70 -1.30
C VAL A 295 -13.85 16.80 -0.97
N THR A 296 -14.34 16.07 0.03
CA THR A 296 -15.76 16.10 0.43
C THR A 296 -16.23 17.45 0.97
N GLN A 297 -15.30 18.30 1.42
CA GLN A 297 -15.61 19.66 1.89
C GLN A 297 -15.68 20.70 0.76
N LYS A 298 -15.38 20.33 -0.49
CA LYS A 298 -15.44 21.26 -1.62
C LYS A 298 -16.89 21.53 -2.02
N GLU A 299 -17.16 22.77 -2.43
CA GLU A 299 -18.51 23.28 -2.75
C GLU A 299 -19.25 22.43 -3.76
N TYR A 300 -18.57 21.93 -4.81
CA TYR A 300 -19.22 21.10 -5.84
C TYR A 300 -19.66 19.73 -5.31
N VAL A 301 -18.97 19.17 -4.29
CA VAL A 301 -19.37 17.91 -3.63
C VAL A 301 -20.55 18.17 -2.71
N LEU A 302 -20.52 19.30 -1.96
CA LEU A 302 -21.62 19.70 -1.10
C LEU A 302 -22.88 19.99 -1.93
N ALA A 303 -22.75 20.67 -3.08
CA ALA A 303 -23.85 20.91 -4.00
C ALA A 303 -24.43 19.60 -4.56
N SER A 304 -23.58 18.64 -4.97
CA SER A 304 -24.01 17.32 -5.41
C SER A 304 -24.81 16.58 -4.33
N HIS A 305 -24.36 16.65 -3.07
CA HIS A 305 -25.08 16.10 -1.93
C HIS A 305 -26.43 16.78 -1.70
N ALA A 306 -26.49 18.10 -1.82
CA ALA A 306 -27.72 18.91 -1.62
C ALA A 306 -28.80 18.58 -2.69
N VAL A 307 -28.41 18.25 -3.92
CA VAL A 307 -29.31 17.83 -4.99
C VAL A 307 -29.80 16.38 -4.83
N GLY A 308 -29.26 15.64 -3.84
CA GLY A 308 -29.66 14.26 -3.54
C GLY A 308 -28.97 13.21 -4.41
N GLU A 309 -27.76 13.47 -4.92
CA GLU A 309 -26.99 12.50 -5.65
C GLU A 309 -26.66 11.28 -4.76
N SER A 310 -26.69 10.06 -5.34
CA SER A 310 -26.39 8.85 -4.59
C SER A 310 -24.91 8.81 -4.16
N HIS A 311 -24.64 8.28 -2.96
CA HIS A 311 -23.29 8.20 -2.38
C HIS A 311 -22.29 7.49 -3.28
N SER A 312 -22.70 6.39 -3.94
CA SER A 312 -21.84 5.68 -4.91
C SER A 312 -21.43 6.58 -6.08
N ARG A 313 -22.38 7.31 -6.67
CA ARG A 313 -22.09 8.21 -7.79
C ARG A 313 -21.18 9.35 -7.33
N MET A 314 -21.44 9.95 -6.17
CA MET A 314 -20.59 10.98 -5.57
C MET A 314 -19.17 10.46 -5.33
N LEU A 315 -19.03 9.25 -4.78
CA LEU A 315 -17.74 8.62 -4.51
C LEU A 315 -16.93 8.40 -5.80
N PHE A 316 -17.51 7.74 -6.81
CA PHE A 316 -16.80 7.35 -8.03
C PHE A 316 -16.62 8.50 -9.02
N ARG A 317 -17.55 9.47 -9.07
CA ARG A 317 -17.52 10.57 -10.05
C ARG A 317 -16.86 11.82 -9.54
N HIS A 318 -16.97 12.11 -8.24
CA HIS A 318 -16.50 13.37 -7.67
C HIS A 318 -15.33 13.20 -6.70
N VAL A 319 -15.33 12.17 -5.85
CA VAL A 319 -14.30 12.01 -4.82
C VAL A 319 -13.08 11.24 -5.38
N LEU A 320 -13.29 10.02 -5.85
CA LEU A 320 -12.21 9.13 -6.29
C LEU A 320 -11.27 9.75 -7.34
N PRO A 321 -11.76 10.37 -8.43
CA PRO A 321 -10.86 10.96 -9.43
C PRO A 321 -9.99 12.10 -8.88
N ASN A 322 -10.48 12.83 -7.89
CA ASN A 322 -9.78 13.95 -7.29
C ASN A 322 -8.74 13.56 -6.23
N ILE A 323 -8.84 12.35 -5.66
CA ILE A 323 -7.84 11.82 -4.73
C ILE A 323 -6.78 10.97 -5.42
N LEU A 324 -6.95 10.62 -6.70
CA LEU A 324 -5.96 9.80 -7.43
C LEU A 324 -4.59 10.47 -7.52
N SER A 325 -4.55 11.81 -7.66
CA SER A 325 -3.30 12.55 -7.77
C SER A 325 -2.34 12.29 -6.59
N PRO A 326 -2.68 12.56 -5.33
CA PRO A 326 -1.79 12.28 -4.21
C PRO A 326 -1.53 10.78 -4.02
N ILE A 327 -2.45 9.91 -4.39
CA ILE A 327 -2.28 8.45 -4.29
C ILE A 327 -1.25 7.95 -5.30
N ILE A 328 -1.26 8.42 -6.54
CA ILE A 328 -0.30 8.05 -7.58
C ILE A 328 1.12 8.50 -7.19
N VAL A 329 1.26 9.72 -6.68
CA VAL A 329 2.54 10.23 -6.18
C VAL A 329 3.07 9.33 -5.06
N GLN A 330 2.22 9.02 -4.07
CA GLN A 330 2.61 8.14 -2.96
C GLN A 330 2.94 6.73 -3.44
N ALA A 331 2.24 6.19 -4.45
CA ALA A 331 2.54 4.88 -5.00
C ALA A 331 3.91 4.84 -5.68
N THR A 332 4.26 5.89 -6.44
CA THR A 332 5.57 6.00 -7.08
C THR A 332 6.72 6.04 -6.05
N MET A 333 6.59 6.88 -5.02
CA MET A 333 7.56 6.93 -3.91
C MET A 333 7.56 5.62 -3.09
N GLY A 334 6.39 5.00 -2.97
CA GLY A 334 6.21 3.70 -2.33
C GLY A 334 7.01 2.58 -3.00
N LEU A 335 7.16 2.60 -4.33
CA LEU A 335 7.99 1.64 -5.06
C LEU A 335 9.46 1.74 -4.64
N ALA A 336 10.01 2.96 -4.52
CA ALA A 336 11.37 3.17 -4.04
C ALA A 336 11.57 2.58 -2.64
N ASN A 337 10.65 2.88 -1.72
CA ASN A 337 10.71 2.39 -0.35
C ASN A 337 10.53 0.86 -0.27
N ALA A 338 9.67 0.27 -1.10
CA ALA A 338 9.45 -1.16 -1.13
C ALA A 338 10.69 -1.92 -1.66
N ILE A 339 11.35 -1.41 -2.72
CA ILE A 339 12.60 -1.97 -3.24
C ILE A 339 13.70 -1.90 -2.17
N LEU A 340 13.85 -0.77 -1.49
CA LEU A 340 14.84 -0.62 -0.42
C LEU A 340 14.56 -1.56 0.76
N SER A 341 13.29 -1.70 1.15
CA SER A 341 12.87 -2.62 2.23
C SER A 341 13.09 -4.08 1.85
N ALA A 342 12.83 -4.44 0.60
CA ALA A 342 13.11 -5.77 0.08
C ALA A 342 14.61 -6.08 0.10
N ALA A 343 15.42 -5.13 -0.34
CA ALA A 343 16.88 -5.29 -0.30
C ALA A 343 17.40 -5.44 1.14
N ALA A 344 16.83 -4.71 2.11
CA ALA A 344 17.18 -4.87 3.53
C ALA A 344 16.80 -6.27 4.07
N LEU A 345 15.60 -6.77 3.74
CA LEU A 345 15.19 -8.13 4.11
C LEU A 345 16.03 -9.20 3.40
N GLY A 346 16.32 -8.99 2.11
CA GLY A 346 17.19 -9.87 1.32
C GLY A 346 18.61 -9.95 1.89
N PHE A 347 19.18 -8.80 2.28
CA PHE A 347 20.49 -8.72 2.94
C PHE A 347 20.54 -9.54 4.25
N LEU A 348 19.44 -9.56 5.00
CA LEU A 348 19.31 -10.37 6.23
C LEU A 348 19.00 -11.85 5.96
N GLY A 349 18.88 -12.27 4.69
CA GLY A 349 18.56 -13.66 4.33
C GLY A 349 17.08 -14.02 4.46
N LEU A 350 16.21 -13.03 4.60
CA LEU A 350 14.76 -13.18 4.73
C LEU A 350 14.01 -12.98 3.39
N GLY A 351 14.72 -12.53 2.35
CA GLY A 351 14.19 -12.30 0.99
C GLY A 351 14.23 -13.53 0.11
N ALA A 352 14.75 -13.35 -1.13
CA ALA A 352 14.89 -14.44 -2.10
C ALA A 352 15.78 -15.56 -1.58
N ILE A 353 15.32 -16.81 -1.80
CA ILE A 353 16.09 -17.99 -1.42
C ILE A 353 17.09 -18.30 -2.54
N PRO A 354 18.40 -18.48 -2.24
CA PRO A 354 19.36 -18.89 -3.24
C PRO A 354 18.89 -20.15 -4.02
N PRO A 355 19.11 -20.24 -5.34
CA PRO A 355 20.03 -19.42 -6.15
C PRO A 355 19.40 -18.18 -6.80
N GLU A 356 18.14 -17.85 -6.55
CA GLU A 356 17.45 -16.73 -7.19
C GLU A 356 18.20 -15.41 -7.00
N PRO A 357 18.45 -14.63 -8.08
CA PRO A 357 19.08 -13.34 -7.98
C PRO A 357 18.10 -12.30 -7.42
N GLU A 358 18.51 -11.60 -6.35
CA GLU A 358 17.86 -10.44 -5.78
C GLU A 358 18.95 -9.54 -5.19
N TRP A 359 18.88 -8.23 -5.41
CA TRP A 359 19.99 -7.32 -5.12
C TRP A 359 20.39 -7.30 -3.65
N GLY A 360 19.42 -7.35 -2.72
CA GLY A 360 19.70 -7.39 -1.29
C GLY A 360 20.37 -8.71 -0.86
N ALA A 361 19.88 -9.84 -1.38
CA ALA A 361 20.49 -11.15 -1.13
C ALA A 361 21.90 -11.23 -1.72
N MET A 362 22.13 -10.65 -2.91
CA MET A 362 23.46 -10.56 -3.52
C MET A 362 24.43 -9.77 -2.64
N LEU A 363 23.98 -8.63 -2.05
CA LEU A 363 24.78 -7.87 -1.09
C LEU A 363 25.07 -8.69 0.16
N GLY A 364 24.06 -9.34 0.75
CA GLY A 364 24.21 -10.18 1.94
C GLY A 364 25.14 -11.37 1.75
N ASP A 365 25.16 -11.94 0.54
CA ASP A 365 26.09 -13.01 0.16
C ASP A 365 27.54 -12.53 -0.02
N SER A 366 27.71 -11.28 -0.48
CA SER A 366 29.01 -10.78 -0.97
C SER A 366 29.76 -9.88 0.02
N TYR A 367 29.11 -9.24 1.00
CA TYR A 367 29.74 -8.26 1.89
C TYR A 367 30.96 -8.80 2.65
N LYS A 368 30.97 -10.10 2.95
CA LYS A 368 32.09 -10.78 3.65
C LYS A 368 33.37 -10.81 2.82
N TYR A 369 33.27 -10.73 1.51
CA TYR A 369 34.40 -10.79 0.58
C TYR A 369 34.95 -9.40 0.24
N LEU A 370 34.36 -8.35 0.80
CA LEU A 370 34.87 -6.98 0.63
C LEU A 370 36.27 -6.84 1.19
N SER A 371 36.55 -7.45 2.34
CA SER A 371 37.89 -7.48 2.96
C SER A 371 38.93 -8.25 2.14
N SER A 372 38.48 -9.18 1.29
CA SER A 372 39.34 -9.93 0.37
C SER A 372 39.56 -9.21 -0.97
N GLY A 373 39.08 -7.97 -1.10
CA GLY A 373 39.26 -7.15 -2.30
C GLY A 373 38.17 -7.28 -3.34
N ALA A 374 37.16 -8.14 -3.15
CA ALA A 374 36.06 -8.36 -4.10
C ALA A 374 34.96 -7.27 -4.01
N TRP A 375 35.35 -6.02 -4.16
CA TRP A 375 34.48 -4.83 -4.01
C TRP A 375 33.36 -4.77 -5.06
N TRP A 376 33.58 -5.33 -6.25
CA TRP A 376 32.60 -5.34 -7.35
C TRP A 376 31.33 -6.11 -7.01
N ALA A 377 31.47 -7.20 -6.24
CA ALA A 377 30.33 -8.04 -5.86
C ALA A 377 29.32 -7.32 -4.94
N VAL A 378 29.75 -6.24 -4.29
CA VAL A 378 28.90 -5.36 -3.46
C VAL A 378 28.51 -4.11 -4.22
N LEU A 379 29.45 -3.52 -4.98
CA LEU A 379 29.23 -2.25 -5.66
C LEU A 379 28.08 -2.31 -6.68
N PHE A 380 28.08 -3.28 -7.58
CA PHE A 380 27.14 -3.31 -8.69
C PHE A 380 25.69 -3.57 -8.26
N PRO A 381 25.38 -4.54 -7.39
CA PRO A 381 24.03 -4.66 -6.83
C PRO A 381 23.61 -3.43 -6.01
N GLY A 382 24.55 -2.83 -5.24
CA GLY A 382 24.32 -1.61 -4.50
C GLY A 382 23.98 -0.42 -5.38
N LEU A 383 24.68 -0.25 -6.51
CA LEU A 383 24.39 0.78 -7.51
C LEU A 383 23.01 0.55 -8.16
N ALA A 384 22.65 -0.69 -8.44
CA ALA A 384 21.33 -1.01 -9.01
C ALA A 384 20.20 -0.60 -8.05
N ILE A 385 20.32 -0.89 -6.75
CA ILE A 385 19.37 -0.42 -5.72
C ILE A 385 19.35 1.11 -5.69
N MET A 386 20.52 1.75 -5.58
CA MET A 386 20.65 3.20 -5.48
C MET A 386 20.00 3.90 -6.67
N LEU A 387 20.29 3.47 -7.89
CA LEU A 387 19.76 4.08 -9.11
C LEU A 387 18.25 3.88 -9.24
N SER A 388 17.73 2.68 -8.93
CA SER A 388 16.29 2.42 -8.97
C SER A 388 15.54 3.28 -7.95
N VAL A 389 16.02 3.34 -6.70
CA VAL A 389 15.42 4.17 -5.63
C VAL A 389 15.48 5.66 -5.99
N LEU A 390 16.62 6.14 -6.49
CA LEU A 390 16.78 7.53 -6.94
C LEU A 390 15.80 7.84 -8.10
N GLY A 391 15.71 6.95 -9.08
CA GLY A 391 14.82 7.12 -10.23
C GLY A 391 13.36 7.25 -9.82
N PHE A 392 12.85 6.34 -8.98
CA PHE A 392 11.47 6.40 -8.49
C PHE A 392 11.20 7.62 -7.61
N ASN A 393 12.15 8.06 -6.77
CA ASN A 393 11.99 9.27 -5.95
C ASN A 393 11.94 10.52 -6.82
N LEU A 394 12.89 10.72 -7.77
CA LEU A 394 12.88 11.85 -8.67
C LEU A 394 11.62 11.91 -9.54
N LEU A 395 11.14 10.75 -10.00
CA LEU A 395 9.89 10.66 -10.74
C LEU A 395 8.69 10.99 -9.85
N GLY A 396 8.67 10.50 -8.61
CA GLY A 396 7.61 10.77 -7.64
C GLY A 396 7.51 12.26 -7.29
N ASP A 397 8.64 12.91 -7.04
CA ASP A 397 8.70 14.37 -6.81
C ASP A 397 8.22 15.15 -8.04
N GLY A 398 8.66 14.76 -9.24
CA GLY A 398 8.19 15.38 -10.47
C GLY A 398 6.69 15.19 -10.73
N LEU A 399 6.14 14.01 -10.42
CA LEU A 399 4.69 13.77 -10.47
C LEU A 399 3.94 14.61 -9.45
N ARG A 400 4.46 14.80 -8.26
CA ARG A 400 3.89 15.66 -7.23
C ARG A 400 3.77 17.09 -7.73
N ASP A 401 4.86 17.66 -8.28
CA ASP A 401 4.86 19.01 -8.83
C ASP A 401 3.91 19.16 -10.02
N ALA A 402 3.89 18.17 -10.91
CA ALA A 402 3.05 18.17 -12.11
C ALA A 402 1.55 18.07 -11.77
N LEU A 403 1.19 17.34 -10.73
CA LEU A 403 -0.20 17.09 -10.32
C LEU A 403 -0.71 18.06 -9.26
N ASP A 404 0.12 18.97 -8.71
CA ASP A 404 -0.32 19.97 -7.73
C ASP A 404 -1.23 21.03 -8.39
N PRO A 405 -2.50 21.14 -7.96
CA PRO A 405 -3.43 22.11 -8.51
C PRO A 405 -3.10 23.57 -8.13
N LYS A 406 -2.28 23.79 -7.08
CA LYS A 406 -1.93 25.13 -6.60
C LYS A 406 -0.92 25.86 -7.48
N ILE A 407 -0.21 25.15 -8.34
CA ILE A 407 0.78 25.72 -9.28
C ILE A 407 0.08 26.24 -10.57
N ARG A 408 -1.24 26.26 -10.59
CA ARG A 408 -2.03 26.88 -11.67
C ARG A 408 -2.12 28.39 -11.46
N LEU A 409 -1.02 29.09 -11.67
CA LEU A 409 -0.98 30.54 -11.82
C LEU A 409 -0.74 30.90 -13.27
#